data_2a6630270e6141e38c34123aedb0bd8b
#
_entry.id   2a6630270e6141e38c34123aedb0bd8b
#
_cell.length_a   1.000
_cell.length_b   1.000
_cell.length_c   1.000
_cell.angle_alpha   90.00
_cell.angle_beta   90.00
_cell.angle_gamma   90.00
#
_symmetry.space_group_name_H-M   'P 1'
#
loop_
_entity.id
_entity.type
_entity.pdbx_description
1 polymer ?
#
loop_
_entity_poly.entity_id
_entity_poly.type
_entity_poly.pdbx_seq_one_letter_code
_entity_poly.pdbx_strand_id
1 'polypeptide(L)'
;MTKHLLHFTHGNGFPAGVYRRFLDGLGDEFDVRSTDMVGHDDAFPVSDGWPELVAELISRLEAYPEPAILVGHSLGGMLSLMAAKQRPDLVRCVVMLDSPVVSGWRAWLWRFAKERGWDDRFSPAKSSHRRRTVWPDAQAGYQHFASKPIFAAWAPGVLEDYMLHGLMPHPDGVQLRFSREVETDIYRSLPHHLGTLVRPPFPVPIGFIAGDNSFELRQAGLDATRRLVGENFAEIKGGHLFPMESPDLAAKLTREMIARLLAAS
;
A
#
# COMPACT_ATOMS: atom_id res chain seq x y z
N MET A 1 29.49 -3.76 3.75
CA MET A 1 28.53 -3.35 4.79
C MET A 1 27.29 -4.24 4.64
N THR A 2 26.75 -4.76 5.72
CA THR A 2 25.49 -5.49 5.68
C THR A 2 24.36 -4.51 5.37
N LYS A 3 23.54 -4.82 4.35
CA LYS A 3 22.36 -4.01 4.01
C LYS A 3 21.31 -4.15 5.10
N HIS A 4 20.64 -3.05 5.42
CA HIS A 4 19.48 -3.11 6.33
C HIS A 4 18.31 -3.83 5.66
N LEU A 5 17.60 -4.62 6.46
CA LEU A 5 16.39 -5.32 6.01
C LEU A 5 15.23 -4.33 5.82
N LEU A 6 14.62 -4.34 4.64
CA LEU A 6 13.46 -3.55 4.29
C LEU A 6 12.33 -4.47 3.85
N HIS A 7 11.16 -4.34 4.45
CA HIS A 7 9.95 -5.02 4.00
C HIS A 7 8.99 -4.04 3.32
N PHE A 8 8.64 -4.36 2.08
CA PHE A 8 7.65 -3.60 1.30
C PHE A 8 6.29 -4.29 1.30
N THR A 9 5.23 -3.52 1.57
CA THR A 9 3.84 -3.96 1.46
C THR A 9 3.10 -3.11 0.42
N HIS A 10 2.52 -3.78 -0.57
CA HIS A 10 1.90 -3.17 -1.75
C HIS A 10 0.54 -2.52 -1.47
N GLY A 11 0.03 -1.72 -2.43
CA GLY A 11 -1.34 -1.20 -2.45
C GLY A 11 -2.37 -2.24 -2.90
N ASN A 12 -3.62 -2.05 -2.48
CA ASN A 12 -4.72 -2.98 -2.81
C ASN A 12 -4.89 -3.15 -4.33
N GLY A 13 -4.98 -4.38 -4.80
CA GLY A 13 -5.17 -4.71 -6.21
C GLY A 13 -3.89 -4.74 -7.08
N PHE A 14 -2.70 -4.48 -6.48
CA PHE A 14 -1.43 -4.43 -7.20
C PHE A 14 -0.39 -5.35 -6.54
N PRO A 15 -0.15 -6.57 -7.04
CA PRO A 15 0.92 -7.45 -6.53
C PRO A 15 2.28 -6.75 -6.43
N ALA A 16 3.13 -7.17 -5.48
CA ALA A 16 4.41 -6.51 -5.24
C ALA A 16 5.32 -6.41 -6.48
N GLY A 17 5.26 -7.41 -7.38
CA GLY A 17 6.01 -7.40 -8.62
C GLY A 17 5.71 -6.22 -9.56
N VAL A 18 4.54 -5.59 -9.43
CA VAL A 18 4.18 -4.37 -10.18
C VAL A 18 5.05 -3.18 -9.77
N TYR A 19 5.56 -3.19 -8.55
CA TYR A 19 6.46 -2.17 -8.01
C TYR A 19 7.94 -2.44 -8.30
N ARG A 20 8.26 -3.44 -9.15
CA ARG A 20 9.63 -3.90 -9.38
C ARG A 20 10.62 -2.74 -9.60
N ARG A 21 10.29 -1.78 -10.46
CA ARG A 21 11.18 -0.63 -10.76
C ARG A 21 11.45 0.25 -9.54
N PHE A 22 10.42 0.48 -8.74
CA PHE A 22 10.56 1.21 -7.47
C PHE A 22 11.44 0.42 -6.48
N LEU A 23 11.21 -0.90 -6.35
CA LEU A 23 11.95 -1.77 -5.44
C LEU A 23 13.41 -1.97 -5.89
N ASP A 24 13.66 -2.09 -7.19
CA ASP A 24 15.02 -2.15 -7.76
C ASP A 24 15.83 -0.91 -7.35
N GLY A 25 15.21 0.29 -7.36
CA GLY A 25 15.82 1.52 -6.91
C GLY A 25 16.13 1.58 -5.40
N LEU A 26 15.62 0.67 -4.58
CA LEU A 26 15.95 0.49 -3.16
C LEU A 26 17.00 -0.59 -2.93
N GLY A 27 17.10 -1.57 -3.85
CA GLY A 27 17.91 -2.78 -3.69
C GLY A 27 19.41 -2.56 -3.56
N ASP A 28 19.94 -1.40 -3.96
CA ASP A 28 21.37 -1.08 -3.80
C ASP A 28 21.75 -0.86 -2.33
N GLU A 29 20.86 -0.25 -1.54
CA GLU A 29 21.11 0.11 -0.14
C GLU A 29 20.48 -0.86 0.86
N PHE A 30 19.41 -1.57 0.48
CA PHE A 30 18.61 -2.42 1.37
C PHE A 30 18.54 -3.87 0.89
N ASP A 31 18.41 -4.83 1.82
CA ASP A 31 17.91 -6.19 1.55
C ASP A 31 16.37 -6.09 1.47
N VAL A 32 15.85 -5.96 0.24
CA VAL A 32 14.42 -5.72 0.00
C VAL A 32 13.65 -7.03 -0.01
N ARG A 33 12.68 -7.14 0.87
CA ARG A 33 11.68 -8.21 0.95
C ARG A 33 10.29 -7.63 0.71
N SER A 34 9.36 -8.44 0.25
CA SER A 34 7.98 -7.98 0.04
C SER A 34 6.96 -9.09 0.28
N THR A 35 5.74 -8.70 0.66
CA THR A 35 4.57 -9.58 0.55
C THR A 35 4.06 -9.51 -0.89
N ASP A 36 4.00 -10.65 -1.57
CA ASP A 36 3.62 -10.69 -2.99
C ASP A 36 2.16 -10.28 -3.20
N MET A 37 1.23 -10.86 -2.46
CA MET A 37 -0.21 -10.53 -2.48
C MET A 37 -0.81 -10.62 -1.09
N VAL A 38 -1.07 -9.49 -0.47
CA VAL A 38 -1.76 -9.40 0.83
C VAL A 38 -3.20 -9.90 0.71
N GLY A 39 -3.66 -10.65 1.71
CA GLY A 39 -5.04 -11.14 1.79
C GLY A 39 -5.36 -12.34 0.91
N HIS A 40 -4.35 -13.02 0.35
CA HIS A 40 -4.49 -14.23 -0.46
C HIS A 40 -4.00 -15.49 0.27
N ASP A 41 -3.65 -15.37 1.53
CA ASP A 41 -3.32 -16.50 2.38
C ASP A 41 -4.56 -16.89 3.20
N ASP A 42 -5.07 -18.11 3.02
CA ASP A 42 -6.27 -18.62 3.70
C ASP A 42 -6.11 -18.63 5.24
N ALA A 43 -4.87 -18.64 5.75
CA ALA A 43 -4.58 -18.53 7.18
C ALA A 43 -4.87 -17.12 7.73
N PHE A 44 -4.93 -16.10 6.85
CA PHE A 44 -5.13 -14.70 7.22
C PHE A 44 -6.25 -14.05 6.37
N PRO A 45 -7.52 -14.47 6.55
CA PRO A 45 -8.63 -13.99 5.73
C PRO A 45 -8.88 -12.50 5.93
N VAL A 46 -9.46 -11.84 4.91
CA VAL A 46 -9.85 -10.43 5.04
C VAL A 46 -11.04 -10.31 5.99
N SER A 47 -10.88 -9.51 7.05
CA SER A 47 -11.93 -9.21 8.02
C SER A 47 -11.99 -7.73 8.36
N ASP A 48 -13.05 -7.29 9.06
CA ASP A 48 -13.29 -5.88 9.34
C ASP A 48 -12.17 -5.24 10.19
N GLY A 49 -11.61 -4.16 9.66
CA GLY A 49 -10.50 -3.45 10.31
C GLY A 49 -9.13 -4.15 10.17
N TRP A 50 -9.04 -5.25 9.40
CA TRP A 50 -7.82 -5.94 8.95
C TRP A 50 -6.93 -6.60 10.02
N PRO A 51 -7.45 -7.13 11.14
CA PRO A 51 -6.59 -7.73 12.16
C PRO A 51 -5.78 -8.92 11.62
N GLU A 52 -6.35 -9.76 10.75
CA GLU A 52 -5.66 -10.91 10.16
C GLU A 52 -4.63 -10.49 9.12
N LEU A 53 -4.88 -9.45 8.33
CA LEU A 53 -3.87 -8.91 7.41
C LEU A 53 -2.67 -8.31 8.16
N VAL A 54 -2.92 -7.71 9.32
CA VAL A 54 -1.85 -7.25 10.22
C VAL A 54 -1.09 -8.44 10.80
N ALA A 55 -1.79 -9.50 11.20
CA ALA A 55 -1.17 -10.73 11.68
C ALA A 55 -0.31 -11.41 10.60
N GLU A 56 -0.76 -11.41 9.33
CA GLU A 56 0.03 -11.87 8.18
C GLU A 56 1.36 -11.11 8.09
N LEU A 57 1.32 -9.77 8.14
CA LEU A 57 2.53 -8.96 8.10
C LEU A 57 3.44 -9.24 9.30
N ILE A 58 2.89 -9.30 10.51
CA ILE A 58 3.66 -9.59 11.73
C ILE A 58 4.34 -10.97 11.64
N SER A 59 3.64 -11.99 11.19
CA SER A 59 4.19 -13.35 11.00
C SER A 59 5.41 -13.35 10.06
N ARG A 60 5.39 -12.54 9.00
CA ARG A 60 6.54 -12.38 8.10
C ARG A 60 7.71 -11.65 8.77
N LEU A 61 7.42 -10.63 9.57
CA LEU A 61 8.44 -9.88 10.31
C LEU A 61 9.11 -10.73 11.39
N GLU A 62 8.35 -11.59 12.07
CA GLU A 62 8.89 -12.55 13.08
C GLU A 62 9.85 -13.57 12.48
N ALA A 63 9.72 -13.88 11.19
CA ALA A 63 10.63 -14.78 10.50
C ALA A 63 11.97 -14.10 10.10
N TYR A 64 12.12 -12.80 10.31
CA TYR A 64 13.34 -12.08 9.96
C TYR A 64 14.36 -12.12 11.09
N PRO A 65 15.68 -12.11 10.76
CA PRO A 65 16.75 -12.19 11.75
C PRO A 65 16.93 -10.90 12.57
N GLU A 66 16.36 -9.78 12.11
CA GLU A 66 16.48 -8.45 12.72
C GLU A 66 15.24 -7.60 12.45
N PRO A 67 15.00 -6.55 13.26
CA PRO A 67 13.90 -5.61 12.99
C PRO A 67 14.02 -4.95 11.62
N ALA A 68 12.92 -4.88 10.90
CA ALA A 68 12.85 -4.38 9.53
C ALA A 68 12.46 -2.90 9.45
N ILE A 69 12.92 -2.23 8.40
CA ILE A 69 12.35 -0.98 7.91
C ILE A 69 11.08 -1.34 7.14
N LEU A 70 9.94 -0.72 7.48
CA LEU A 70 8.70 -0.95 6.76
C LEU A 70 8.46 0.17 5.75
N VAL A 71 8.22 -0.19 4.50
CA VAL A 71 7.77 0.72 3.45
C VAL A 71 6.44 0.19 2.92
N GLY A 72 5.39 1.00 2.95
CA GLY A 72 4.08 0.56 2.51
C GLY A 72 3.35 1.60 1.68
N HIS A 73 2.74 1.15 0.58
CA HIS A 73 1.91 1.99 -0.28
C HIS A 73 0.43 1.77 0.02
N SER A 74 -0.34 2.86 0.21
CA SER A 74 -1.79 2.78 0.40
C SER A 74 -2.19 1.80 1.52
N LEU A 75 -2.86 0.67 1.19
CA LEU A 75 -3.12 -0.46 2.10
C LEU A 75 -1.88 -0.84 2.91
N GLY A 76 -0.76 -1.03 2.22
CA GLY A 76 0.49 -1.49 2.83
C GLY A 76 1.05 -0.53 3.88
N GLY A 77 0.88 0.79 3.70
CA GLY A 77 1.29 1.77 4.70
C GLY A 77 0.43 1.73 5.95
N MET A 78 -0.89 1.52 5.81
CA MET A 78 -1.79 1.34 6.95
C MET A 78 -1.47 0.07 7.73
N LEU A 79 -1.25 -1.05 7.03
CA LEU A 79 -0.83 -2.32 7.66
C LEU A 79 0.51 -2.17 8.39
N SER A 80 1.48 -1.47 7.79
CA SER A 80 2.78 -1.20 8.40
C SER A 80 2.65 -0.40 9.70
N LEU A 81 1.78 0.62 9.74
CA LEU A 81 1.48 1.35 10.98
C LEU A 81 0.86 0.45 12.06
N MET A 82 -0.12 -0.36 11.67
CA MET A 82 -0.82 -1.25 12.61
C MET A 82 0.12 -2.30 13.17
N ALA A 83 0.97 -2.91 12.33
CA ALA A 83 1.98 -3.87 12.75
C ALA A 83 3.03 -3.22 13.67
N ALA A 84 3.56 -2.05 13.31
CA ALA A 84 4.52 -1.32 14.13
C ALA A 84 3.94 -0.89 15.49
N LYS A 85 2.64 -0.62 15.56
CA LYS A 85 1.96 -0.34 16.84
C LYS A 85 1.85 -1.55 17.74
N GLN A 86 1.59 -2.73 17.15
CA GLN A 86 1.45 -3.99 17.91
C GLN A 86 2.80 -4.59 18.28
N ARG A 87 3.77 -4.55 17.38
CA ARG A 87 5.09 -5.16 17.52
C ARG A 87 6.21 -4.17 17.15
N PRO A 88 6.39 -3.11 17.96
CA PRO A 88 7.43 -2.13 17.73
C PRO A 88 8.85 -2.72 17.83
N ASP A 89 9.02 -3.83 18.52
CA ASP A 89 10.25 -4.60 18.64
C ASP A 89 10.74 -5.18 17.28
N LEU A 90 9.84 -5.37 16.33
CA LEU A 90 10.13 -5.90 14.99
C LEU A 90 10.37 -4.81 13.94
N VAL A 91 10.23 -3.53 14.30
CA VAL A 91 10.19 -2.42 13.33
C VAL A 91 11.16 -1.32 13.71
N ARG A 92 12.05 -0.96 12.78
CA ARG A 92 13.00 0.15 12.95
C ARG A 92 12.36 1.51 12.69
N CYS A 93 11.64 1.62 11.59
CA CYS A 93 10.87 2.82 11.21
C CYS A 93 9.83 2.43 10.15
N VAL A 94 8.87 3.34 9.89
CA VAL A 94 7.83 3.17 8.86
C VAL A 94 7.88 4.34 7.88
N VAL A 95 7.89 4.06 6.58
CA VAL A 95 7.67 5.04 5.51
C VAL A 95 6.37 4.72 4.79
N MET A 96 5.42 5.62 4.87
CA MET A 96 4.12 5.52 4.24
C MET A 96 4.11 6.25 2.90
N LEU A 97 3.76 5.55 1.82
CA LEU A 97 3.61 6.11 0.48
C LEU A 97 2.11 6.29 0.20
N ASP A 98 1.66 7.52 0.13
CA ASP A 98 0.25 7.90 -0.14
C ASP A 98 -0.80 7.11 0.66
N SER A 99 -0.54 6.94 1.95
CA SER A 99 -1.30 6.08 2.86
C SER A 99 -1.86 6.89 4.04
N PRO A 100 -2.89 7.74 3.84
CA PRO A 100 -3.33 8.70 4.84
C PRO A 100 -4.00 8.05 6.04
N VAL A 101 -3.84 8.66 7.21
CA VAL A 101 -4.54 8.29 8.43
C VAL A 101 -5.90 9.00 8.47
N VAL A 102 -6.97 8.25 8.23
CA VAL A 102 -8.34 8.76 8.35
C VAL A 102 -8.72 8.89 9.84
N SER A 103 -9.18 10.05 10.26
CA SER A 103 -9.54 10.31 11.66
C SER A 103 -10.71 11.30 11.80
N GLY A 104 -11.16 11.50 13.06
CA GLY A 104 -12.21 12.48 13.39
C GLY A 104 -13.54 12.15 12.73
N TRP A 105 -14.25 13.18 12.25
CA TRP A 105 -15.58 13.04 11.66
C TRP A 105 -15.62 12.17 10.40
N ARG A 106 -14.52 12.13 9.61
CA ARG A 106 -14.41 11.25 8.43
C ARG A 106 -14.39 9.78 8.83
N ALA A 107 -13.62 9.42 9.87
CA ALA A 107 -13.60 8.07 10.41
C ALA A 107 -14.96 7.66 11.00
N TRP A 108 -15.66 8.61 11.67
CA TRP A 108 -17.01 8.40 12.17
C TRP A 108 -18.03 8.17 11.05
N LEU A 109 -17.97 8.99 9.98
CA LEU A 109 -18.82 8.81 8.80
C LEU A 109 -18.57 7.46 8.12
N TRP A 110 -17.31 7.07 7.99
CA TRP A 110 -16.95 5.77 7.42
C TRP A 110 -17.50 4.61 8.26
N ARG A 111 -17.33 4.66 9.58
CA ARG A 111 -17.94 3.70 10.51
C ARG A 111 -19.46 3.63 10.33
N PHE A 112 -20.13 4.77 10.32
CA PHE A 112 -21.58 4.85 10.14
C PHE A 112 -22.02 4.28 8.78
N ALA A 113 -21.28 4.56 7.71
CA ALA A 113 -21.55 4.02 6.38
C ALA A 113 -21.47 2.49 6.37
N LYS A 114 -20.44 1.91 7.02
CA LYS A 114 -20.28 0.46 7.16
C LYS A 114 -21.44 -0.16 7.95
N GLU A 115 -21.79 0.40 9.10
CA GLU A 115 -22.92 -0.08 9.94
C GLU A 115 -24.27 -0.07 9.19
N ARG A 116 -24.41 0.75 8.14
CA ARG A 116 -25.61 0.84 7.29
C ARG A 116 -25.49 0.07 5.97
N GLY A 117 -24.37 -0.60 5.69
CA GLY A 117 -24.14 -1.26 4.40
C GLY A 117 -23.99 -0.27 3.22
N TRP A 118 -23.51 0.94 3.48
CA TRP A 118 -23.29 2.00 2.48
C TRP A 118 -21.82 2.12 2.06
N ASP A 119 -20.97 1.20 2.51
CA ASP A 119 -19.55 1.10 2.20
C ASP A 119 -19.26 1.19 0.69
N ASP A 120 -20.06 0.55 -0.15
CA ASP A 120 -19.96 0.60 -1.62
C ASP A 120 -20.15 2.03 -2.22
N ARG A 121 -20.72 2.98 -1.45
CA ARG A 121 -20.94 4.36 -1.90
C ARG A 121 -19.76 5.28 -1.60
N PHE A 122 -18.99 4.94 -0.58
CA PHE A 122 -17.93 5.79 -0.02
C PHE A 122 -16.52 5.19 -0.19
N SER A 123 -16.42 3.98 -0.78
CA SER A 123 -15.16 3.32 -1.08
C SER A 123 -15.09 2.87 -2.55
N PRO A 124 -13.91 2.51 -3.07
CA PRO A 124 -13.76 1.92 -4.40
C PRO A 124 -14.38 0.53 -4.55
N ALA A 125 -14.94 -0.07 -3.49
CA ALA A 125 -15.46 -1.45 -3.48
C ALA A 125 -16.43 -1.74 -4.64
N LYS A 126 -17.37 -0.82 -4.92
CA LYS A 126 -18.31 -0.98 -6.04
C LYS A 126 -17.60 -1.04 -7.41
N SER A 127 -16.57 -0.23 -7.58
CA SER A 127 -15.78 -0.21 -8.83
C SER A 127 -14.94 -1.47 -8.95
N SER A 128 -14.29 -1.88 -7.86
CA SER A 128 -13.53 -3.12 -7.79
C SER A 128 -14.40 -4.33 -8.11
N HIS A 129 -15.56 -4.46 -7.46
CA HIS A 129 -16.49 -5.57 -7.67
C HIS A 129 -16.97 -5.71 -9.13
N ARG A 130 -17.01 -4.62 -9.89
CA ARG A 130 -17.47 -4.60 -11.29
C ARG A 130 -16.35 -4.72 -12.32
N ARG A 131 -15.09 -4.72 -11.89
CA ARG A 131 -13.97 -4.74 -12.83
C ARG A 131 -13.93 -6.06 -13.59
N ARG A 132 -13.54 -5.98 -14.87
CA ARG A 132 -13.28 -7.15 -15.71
C ARG A 132 -12.07 -7.91 -15.14
N THR A 133 -12.16 -9.23 -15.12
CA THR A 133 -11.11 -10.11 -14.57
C THR A 133 -10.47 -11.02 -15.59
N VAL A 134 -11.12 -11.29 -16.74
CA VAL A 134 -10.62 -12.22 -17.77
C VAL A 134 -10.56 -11.54 -19.14
N TRP A 135 -9.50 -11.81 -19.89
CA TRP A 135 -9.27 -11.36 -21.28
C TRP A 135 -8.88 -12.55 -22.13
N PRO A 136 -9.22 -12.55 -23.46
CA PRO A 136 -8.94 -13.67 -24.35
C PRO A 136 -7.46 -13.97 -24.53
N ASP A 137 -6.59 -12.96 -24.34
CA ASP A 137 -5.14 -13.08 -24.40
C ASP A 137 -4.46 -11.90 -23.70
N ALA A 138 -3.14 -11.95 -23.56
CA ALA A 138 -2.35 -10.92 -22.91
C ALA A 138 -2.41 -9.59 -23.68
N GLN A 139 -2.52 -9.61 -25.02
CA GLN A 139 -2.60 -8.41 -25.83
C GLN A 139 -3.90 -7.64 -25.57
N ALA A 140 -5.03 -8.35 -25.50
CA ALA A 140 -6.32 -7.75 -25.15
C ALA A 140 -6.31 -7.19 -23.71
N GLY A 141 -5.66 -7.87 -22.79
CA GLY A 141 -5.40 -7.39 -21.43
C GLY A 141 -4.60 -6.08 -21.45
N TYR A 142 -3.48 -6.06 -22.16
CA TYR A 142 -2.64 -4.88 -22.29
C TYR A 142 -3.41 -3.68 -22.86
N GLN A 143 -4.12 -3.85 -23.98
CA GLN A 143 -4.92 -2.80 -24.60
C GLN A 143 -5.99 -2.26 -23.65
N HIS A 144 -6.64 -3.16 -22.89
CA HIS A 144 -7.64 -2.77 -21.90
C HIS A 144 -7.06 -1.86 -20.81
N PHE A 145 -5.87 -2.17 -20.28
CA PHE A 145 -5.23 -1.35 -19.25
C PHE A 145 -4.62 -0.07 -19.84
N ALA A 146 -3.91 -0.15 -20.97
CA ALA A 146 -3.32 1.00 -21.65
C ALA A 146 -4.33 2.08 -22.05
N SER A 147 -5.59 1.69 -22.30
CA SER A 147 -6.67 2.63 -22.64
C SER A 147 -7.21 3.45 -21.44
N LYS A 148 -6.82 3.10 -20.22
CA LYS A 148 -7.33 3.78 -19.01
C LYS A 148 -6.38 4.90 -18.58
N PRO A 149 -6.88 6.10 -18.25
CA PRO A 149 -6.05 7.24 -17.86
C PRO A 149 -5.10 6.95 -16.68
N ILE A 150 -5.52 6.13 -15.73
CA ILE A 150 -4.71 5.79 -14.56
C ILE A 150 -3.42 5.08 -14.92
N PHE A 151 -3.43 4.21 -15.96
CA PHE A 151 -2.24 3.50 -16.44
C PHE A 151 -1.42 4.33 -17.44
N ALA A 152 -2.06 5.30 -18.12
CA ALA A 152 -1.37 6.18 -19.04
C ALA A 152 -0.37 7.13 -18.36
N ALA A 153 -0.54 7.38 -17.05
CA ALA A 153 0.37 8.20 -16.25
C ALA A 153 1.62 7.42 -15.76
N TRP A 154 1.65 6.09 -15.92
CA TRP A 154 2.74 5.26 -15.43
C TRP A 154 4.01 5.41 -16.25
N ALA A 155 5.15 5.28 -15.59
CA ALA A 155 6.46 5.30 -16.25
C ALA A 155 6.58 4.17 -17.29
N PRO A 156 7.36 4.38 -18.36
CA PRO A 156 7.58 3.35 -19.39
C PRO A 156 8.04 2.04 -18.77
N GLY A 157 7.41 0.94 -19.16
CA GLY A 157 7.71 -0.42 -18.72
C GLY A 157 7.00 -0.86 -17.43
N VAL A 158 6.32 0.03 -16.70
CA VAL A 158 5.56 -0.36 -15.48
C VAL A 158 4.27 -1.08 -15.85
N LEU A 159 3.63 -0.74 -16.97
CA LEU A 159 2.47 -1.48 -17.44
C LEU A 159 2.86 -2.91 -17.87
N GLU A 160 4.02 -3.08 -18.45
CA GLU A 160 4.57 -4.40 -18.78
C GLU A 160 4.83 -5.23 -17.50
N ASP A 161 5.35 -4.60 -16.44
CA ASP A 161 5.49 -5.26 -15.14
C ASP A 161 4.10 -5.64 -14.55
N TYR A 162 3.08 -4.80 -14.74
CA TYR A 162 1.71 -5.15 -14.34
C TYR A 162 1.16 -6.33 -15.15
N MET A 163 1.43 -6.40 -16.46
CA MET A 163 1.03 -7.55 -17.28
C MET A 163 1.71 -8.84 -16.83
N LEU A 164 2.99 -8.75 -16.45
CA LEU A 164 3.79 -9.91 -16.03
C LEU A 164 3.40 -10.41 -14.64
N HIS A 165 3.17 -9.51 -13.68
CA HIS A 165 2.97 -9.86 -12.27
C HIS A 165 1.52 -9.78 -11.82
N GLY A 166 0.68 -9.04 -12.53
CA GLY A 166 -0.74 -8.84 -12.20
C GLY A 166 -1.70 -9.74 -12.96
N LEU A 167 -1.23 -10.47 -13.99
CA LEU A 167 -2.04 -11.45 -14.71
C LEU A 167 -1.49 -12.87 -14.54
N MET A 168 -2.36 -13.86 -14.76
CA MET A 168 -2.05 -15.28 -14.76
C MET A 168 -2.83 -16.01 -15.86
N PRO A 169 -2.39 -17.21 -16.28
CA PRO A 169 -3.13 -18.02 -17.25
C PRO A 169 -4.57 -18.36 -16.79
N HIS A 170 -5.49 -18.39 -17.73
CA HIS A 170 -6.88 -18.81 -17.57
C HIS A 170 -7.30 -19.68 -18.76
N PRO A 171 -8.23 -20.68 -18.65
CA PRO A 171 -8.68 -21.47 -19.78
C PRO A 171 -9.15 -20.67 -21.00
N ASP A 172 -9.76 -19.50 -20.76
CA ASP A 172 -10.24 -18.58 -21.80
C ASP A 172 -9.25 -17.46 -22.13
N GLY A 173 -7.94 -17.60 -21.74
CA GLY A 173 -6.90 -16.64 -22.04
C GLY A 173 -6.07 -16.24 -20.83
N VAL A 174 -6.23 -15.02 -20.27
CA VAL A 174 -5.54 -14.52 -19.08
C VAL A 174 -6.52 -13.87 -18.11
N GLN A 175 -6.22 -13.94 -16.81
CA GLN A 175 -7.03 -13.33 -15.75
C GLN A 175 -6.21 -12.51 -14.79
N LEU A 176 -6.87 -11.65 -14.00
CA LEU A 176 -6.23 -10.99 -12.87
C LEU A 176 -5.71 -12.04 -11.90
N ARG A 177 -4.45 -11.84 -11.46
CA ARG A 177 -3.83 -12.64 -10.44
C ARG A 177 -4.34 -12.23 -9.04
N PHE A 178 -4.46 -10.91 -8.79
CA PHE A 178 -5.08 -10.40 -7.57
C PHE A 178 -6.61 -10.59 -7.65
N SER A 179 -7.18 -11.38 -6.73
CA SER A 179 -8.62 -11.65 -6.72
C SER A 179 -9.42 -10.36 -6.59
N ARG A 180 -10.39 -10.18 -7.47
CA ARG A 180 -11.35 -9.08 -7.43
C ARG A 180 -12.17 -9.10 -6.13
N GLU A 181 -12.50 -10.28 -5.66
CA GLU A 181 -13.27 -10.50 -4.44
C GLU A 181 -12.45 -10.03 -3.22
N VAL A 182 -11.19 -10.47 -3.10
CA VAL A 182 -10.26 -10.03 -2.05
C VAL A 182 -10.05 -8.51 -2.10
N GLU A 183 -9.82 -7.94 -3.29
CA GLU A 183 -9.67 -6.50 -3.47
C GLU A 183 -10.91 -5.74 -2.95
N THR A 184 -12.10 -6.25 -3.29
CA THR A 184 -13.38 -5.64 -2.88
C THR A 184 -13.58 -5.72 -1.37
N ASP A 185 -13.27 -6.86 -0.77
CA ASP A 185 -13.44 -7.09 0.67
C ASP A 185 -12.45 -6.25 1.49
N ILE A 186 -11.23 -6.05 1.00
CA ILE A 186 -10.26 -5.10 1.60
C ILE A 186 -10.84 -3.67 1.61
N TYR A 187 -11.47 -3.21 0.53
CA TYR A 187 -12.11 -1.88 0.50
C TYR A 187 -13.32 -1.79 1.43
N ARG A 188 -14.14 -2.82 1.54
CA ARG A 188 -15.31 -2.84 2.44
C ARG A 188 -14.92 -2.84 3.91
N SER A 189 -13.81 -3.49 4.22
CA SER A 189 -13.31 -3.69 5.58
C SER A 189 -12.32 -2.62 6.07
N LEU A 190 -12.12 -1.51 5.33
CA LEU A 190 -11.22 -0.41 5.69
C LEU A 190 -11.33 -0.02 7.18
N PRO A 191 -10.19 0.10 7.91
CA PRO A 191 -10.21 0.40 9.34
C PRO A 191 -10.66 1.83 9.62
N HIS A 192 -11.77 1.99 10.34
CA HIS A 192 -12.27 3.29 10.80
C HIS A 192 -11.59 3.77 12.09
N HIS A 193 -10.86 2.89 12.77
CA HIS A 193 -10.22 3.15 14.06
C HIS A 193 -8.74 3.55 13.97
N LEU A 194 -8.16 3.56 12.76
CA LEU A 194 -6.73 3.80 12.55
C LEU A 194 -6.24 5.10 13.21
N GLY A 195 -6.95 6.20 13.04
CA GLY A 195 -6.60 7.48 13.63
C GLY A 195 -6.61 7.50 15.16
N THR A 196 -7.31 6.56 15.81
CA THR A 196 -7.29 6.38 17.26
C THR A 196 -6.11 5.52 17.68
N LEU A 197 -5.82 4.47 16.90
CA LEU A 197 -4.75 3.52 17.15
C LEU A 197 -3.36 4.17 17.08
N VAL A 198 -3.14 5.09 16.13
CA VAL A 198 -1.81 5.65 15.80
C VAL A 198 -1.58 7.06 16.37
N ARG A 199 -2.21 7.40 17.49
CA ARG A 199 -1.98 8.72 18.14
C ARG A 199 -0.53 8.87 18.62
N PRO A 200 0.05 10.09 18.52
CA PRO A 200 1.35 10.40 19.14
C PRO A 200 1.31 10.27 20.68
N PRO A 201 2.41 9.89 21.36
CA PRO A 201 3.66 9.43 20.75
C PRO A 201 3.52 8.04 20.12
N PHE A 202 4.14 7.85 18.94
CA PHE A 202 4.16 6.56 18.27
C PHE A 202 5.47 5.83 18.61
N PRO A 203 5.46 4.49 18.77
CA PRO A 203 6.60 3.77 19.34
C PRO A 203 7.84 3.71 18.44
N VAL A 204 7.70 3.97 17.14
CA VAL A 204 8.81 3.98 16.18
C VAL A 204 8.75 5.23 15.28
N PRO A 205 9.87 5.69 14.70
CA PRO A 205 9.87 6.81 13.76
C PRO A 205 8.99 6.54 12.53
N ILE A 206 8.24 7.56 12.09
CA ILE A 206 7.35 7.48 10.92
C ILE A 206 7.64 8.61 9.96
N GLY A 207 7.69 8.30 8.65
CA GLY A 207 7.70 9.26 7.57
C GLY A 207 6.53 9.05 6.60
N PHE A 208 6.19 10.11 5.88
CA PHE A 208 5.12 10.10 4.89
C PHE A 208 5.56 10.77 3.59
N ILE A 209 5.28 10.15 2.45
CA ILE A 209 5.47 10.74 1.13
C ILE A 209 4.10 10.82 0.45
N ALA A 210 3.69 12.03 0.10
CA ALA A 210 2.40 12.36 -0.50
C ALA A 210 2.52 12.61 -2.00
N GLY A 211 1.64 12.05 -2.82
CA GLY A 211 1.43 12.54 -4.18
C GLY A 211 0.74 13.91 -4.13
N ASP A 212 1.34 14.94 -4.75
CA ASP A 212 0.82 16.32 -4.71
C ASP A 212 -0.54 16.47 -5.40
N ASN A 213 -0.89 15.53 -6.28
CA ASN A 213 -2.17 15.46 -6.99
C ASN A 213 -3.04 14.25 -6.59
N SER A 214 -2.76 13.59 -5.46
CA SER A 214 -3.53 12.44 -4.98
C SER A 214 -4.98 12.84 -4.64
N PHE A 215 -5.93 12.17 -5.27
CA PHE A 215 -7.36 12.31 -4.95
C PHE A 215 -7.69 11.68 -3.60
N GLU A 216 -7.09 10.56 -3.28
CA GLU A 216 -7.25 9.81 -2.05
C GLU A 216 -6.86 10.64 -0.82
N LEU A 217 -5.75 11.39 -0.92
CA LEU A 217 -5.33 12.30 0.14
C LEU A 217 -6.31 13.45 0.34
N ARG A 218 -6.87 14.00 -0.74
CA ARG A 218 -7.89 15.06 -0.64
C ARG A 218 -9.16 14.55 0.04
N GLN A 219 -9.58 13.32 -0.25
CA GLN A 219 -10.74 12.70 0.41
C GLN A 219 -10.49 12.41 1.89
N ALA A 220 -9.36 11.76 2.19
CA ALA A 220 -9.01 11.35 3.55
C ALA A 220 -8.71 12.53 4.48
N GLY A 221 -8.14 13.61 3.94
CA GLY A 221 -7.56 14.72 4.68
C GLY A 221 -6.20 14.34 5.29
N LEU A 222 -5.33 15.32 5.47
CA LEU A 222 -3.95 15.11 5.91
C LEU A 222 -3.66 15.52 7.36
N ASP A 223 -4.61 16.12 8.07
CA ASP A 223 -4.37 16.68 9.40
C ASP A 223 -3.87 15.64 10.41
N ALA A 224 -4.45 14.43 10.42
CA ALA A 224 -4.02 13.37 11.32
C ALA A 224 -2.65 12.82 10.91
N THR A 225 -2.43 12.64 9.62
CA THR A 225 -1.14 12.19 9.07
C THR A 225 -0.04 13.18 9.41
N ARG A 226 -0.24 14.47 9.16
CA ARG A 226 0.75 15.52 9.48
C ARG A 226 1.05 15.61 10.98
N ARG A 227 0.04 15.48 11.84
CA ARG A 227 0.28 15.41 13.30
C ARG A 227 1.08 14.19 13.71
N LEU A 228 0.89 13.06 13.03
CA LEU A 228 1.59 11.81 13.33
C LEU A 228 3.06 11.86 12.95
N VAL A 229 3.37 12.38 11.75
CA VAL A 229 4.72 12.34 11.19
C VAL A 229 5.54 13.61 11.44
N GLY A 230 4.89 14.71 11.84
CA GLY A 230 5.57 16.00 12.08
C GLY A 230 6.34 16.49 10.85
N GLU A 231 7.62 16.72 11.02
CA GLU A 231 8.53 17.20 9.97
C GLU A 231 8.92 16.11 8.94
N ASN A 232 8.63 14.83 9.25
CA ASN A 232 8.92 13.72 8.36
C ASN A 232 7.83 13.55 7.29
N PHE A 233 7.47 14.66 6.65
CA PHE A 233 6.51 14.74 5.57
C PHE A 233 7.21 15.27 4.31
N ALA A 234 7.04 14.56 3.18
CA ALA A 234 7.55 14.98 1.87
C ALA A 234 6.43 14.89 0.82
N GLU A 235 6.57 15.65 -0.26
CA GLU A 235 5.67 15.61 -1.40
C GLU A 235 6.44 15.21 -2.66
N ILE A 236 5.78 14.46 -3.52
CA ILE A 236 6.27 14.06 -4.84
C ILE A 236 5.24 14.46 -5.90
N LYS A 237 5.71 14.92 -7.05
CA LYS A 237 4.82 15.19 -8.18
C LYS A 237 4.20 13.88 -8.66
N GLY A 238 2.85 13.81 -8.64
CA GLY A 238 2.10 12.64 -9.08
C GLY A 238 0.81 12.41 -8.32
N GLY A 239 0.08 11.38 -8.74
CA GLY A 239 -1.17 10.93 -8.11
C GLY A 239 -0.93 9.92 -6.98
N HIS A 240 -2.01 9.20 -6.64
CA HIS A 240 -1.95 8.11 -5.66
C HIS A 240 -0.93 7.01 -6.04
N LEU A 241 -0.79 6.75 -7.33
CA LEU A 241 0.10 5.72 -7.87
C LEU A 241 1.49 6.25 -8.24
N PHE A 242 1.98 7.29 -7.58
CA PHE A 242 3.29 7.86 -7.87
C PHE A 242 4.46 6.83 -7.85
N PRO A 243 4.41 5.72 -7.07
CA PRO A 243 5.46 4.70 -7.18
C PRO A 243 5.54 4.02 -8.56
N MET A 244 4.44 4.05 -9.32
CA MET A 244 4.38 3.58 -10.71
C MET A 244 4.59 4.71 -11.73
N GLU A 245 4.17 5.93 -11.39
CA GLU A 245 4.29 7.12 -12.25
C GLU A 245 5.74 7.63 -12.34
N SER A 246 6.49 7.56 -11.22
CA SER A 246 7.86 8.06 -11.10
C SER A 246 8.69 7.17 -10.15
N PRO A 247 8.93 5.89 -10.51
CA PRO A 247 9.54 4.90 -9.60
C PRO A 247 10.92 5.31 -9.09
N ASP A 248 11.78 5.89 -9.93
CA ASP A 248 13.14 6.30 -9.55
C ASP A 248 13.13 7.43 -8.53
N LEU A 249 12.28 8.45 -8.74
CA LEU A 249 12.13 9.56 -7.82
C LEU A 249 11.48 9.11 -6.51
N ALA A 250 10.47 8.23 -6.58
CA ALA A 250 9.84 7.64 -5.41
C ALA A 250 10.85 6.84 -4.57
N ALA A 251 11.70 6.02 -5.21
CA ALA A 251 12.75 5.27 -4.54
C ALA A 251 13.78 6.21 -3.88
N LYS A 252 14.23 7.25 -4.59
CA LYS A 252 15.14 8.26 -4.05
C LYS A 252 14.58 8.92 -2.80
N LEU A 253 13.35 9.46 -2.85
CA LEU A 253 12.72 10.12 -1.70
C LEU A 253 12.48 9.15 -0.53
N THR A 254 12.20 7.88 -0.83
CA THR A 254 12.04 6.84 0.19
C THR A 254 13.37 6.59 0.91
N ARG A 255 14.50 6.48 0.20
CA ARG A 255 15.84 6.35 0.82
C ARG A 255 16.18 7.56 1.69
N GLU A 256 15.96 8.76 1.20
CA GLU A 256 16.19 10.00 1.95
C GLU A 256 15.34 10.07 3.22
N MET A 257 14.08 9.66 3.15
CA MET A 257 13.20 9.59 4.31
C MET A 257 13.69 8.56 5.33
N ILE A 258 14.04 7.35 4.89
CA ILE A 258 14.60 6.31 5.77
C ILE A 258 15.86 6.81 6.47
N ALA A 259 16.79 7.42 5.74
CA ALA A 259 18.04 7.96 6.31
C ALA A 259 17.75 9.01 7.39
N ARG A 260 16.78 9.91 7.16
CA ARG A 260 16.34 10.92 8.14
C ARG A 260 15.75 10.26 9.39
N LEU A 261 14.88 9.28 9.25
CA LEU A 261 14.23 8.59 10.36
C LEU A 261 15.24 7.83 11.23
N LEU A 262 16.20 7.15 10.61
CA LEU A 262 17.23 6.38 11.32
C LEU A 262 18.27 7.27 12.00
N ALA A 263 18.52 8.50 11.51
CA ALA A 263 19.43 9.44 12.14
C ALA A 263 18.84 10.12 13.39
N ALA A 264 17.51 10.11 13.54
CA ALA A 264 16.79 10.71 14.66
C ALA A 264 16.44 9.70 15.78
N SER A 265 16.86 8.42 15.65
CA SER A 265 16.49 7.30 16.53
C SER A 265 17.54 6.99 17.60
#